data_b6187bff60076b38e00d0d198175ba32
#
_entry.id   b6187bff60076b38e00d0d198175ba32
#
_cell.length_a   1.000
_cell.length_b   1.000
_cell.length_c   1.000
_cell.angle_alpha   90.00
_cell.angle_beta   90.00
_cell.angle_gamma   90.00
#
_symmetry.space_group_name_H-M   'P 1'
#
loop_
_entity.id
_entity.type
_entity.pdbx_description
1 polymer ?
#
loop_
_entity_poly.entity_id
_entity_poly.type
_entity_poly.pdbx_seq_one_letter_code
_entity_poly.pdbx_strand_id
1 'polypeptide(L)'
;MPASKQILQSWAANADNWIATIDNAELESRTLVTNHAIVSAIAAINPKTILDIGCGEGWLTRTLRTKGMQAYGVDAIAALVENAIAKDGRFYETASYSELAGGKKLMQPLFDAAVINFALIDKEETALLIESLPAYLVKKGWLFIQTLHPLAIAAATEYTSGWKEGSWNGMKRNFEQPYQWYFRTLEDWMQLFSVKYHVVAIKEPVHPETKKPMSVIFILQTK
;
A
#
# COMPACT_ATOMS: atom_id res chain seq x y z
N MET A 1 -13.86 19.69 -4.22
CA MET A 1 -14.00 18.25 -4.53
C MET A 1 -13.37 17.51 -3.36
N PRO A 2 -13.93 16.38 -2.88
CA PRO A 2 -13.27 15.58 -1.83
C PRO A 2 -11.87 15.13 -2.27
N ALA A 3 -10.92 15.07 -1.34
CA ALA A 3 -9.53 14.69 -1.62
C ALA A 3 -9.44 13.28 -2.24
N SER A 4 -10.19 12.32 -1.71
CA SER A 4 -10.28 10.95 -2.24
C SER A 4 -10.61 10.91 -3.72
N LYS A 5 -11.55 11.73 -4.17
CA LYS A 5 -11.92 11.81 -5.59
C LYS A 5 -10.80 12.38 -6.47
N GLN A 6 -10.07 13.40 -5.99
CA GLN A 6 -8.92 13.95 -6.70
C GLN A 6 -7.80 12.93 -6.81
N ILE A 7 -7.53 12.19 -5.74
CA ILE A 7 -6.54 11.11 -5.71
C ILE A 7 -6.89 10.05 -6.77
N LEU A 8 -8.11 9.53 -6.77
CA LEU A 8 -8.54 8.52 -7.74
C LEU A 8 -8.49 9.02 -9.19
N GLN A 9 -8.89 10.27 -9.45
CA GLN A 9 -8.80 10.85 -10.78
C GLN A 9 -7.36 10.99 -11.26
N SER A 10 -6.47 11.45 -10.39
CA SER A 10 -5.03 11.55 -10.70
C SER A 10 -4.43 10.19 -11.01
N TRP A 11 -4.70 9.17 -10.19
CA TRP A 11 -4.20 7.81 -10.43
C TRP A 11 -4.75 7.20 -11.72
N ALA A 12 -6.04 7.43 -12.03
CA ALA A 12 -6.62 6.97 -13.28
C ALA A 12 -5.99 7.65 -14.51
N ALA A 13 -5.73 8.96 -14.44
CA ALA A 13 -5.07 9.71 -15.52
C ALA A 13 -3.61 9.26 -15.75
N ASN A 14 -2.95 8.74 -14.73
CA ASN A 14 -1.54 8.36 -14.77
C ASN A 14 -1.29 6.84 -14.77
N ALA A 15 -2.32 6.02 -14.97
CA ALA A 15 -2.20 4.56 -14.90
C ALA A 15 -1.10 4.02 -15.84
N ASP A 16 -1.07 4.45 -17.10
CA ASP A 16 -0.06 4.02 -18.08
C ASP A 16 1.35 4.47 -17.70
N ASN A 17 1.50 5.70 -17.20
CA ASN A 17 2.79 6.20 -16.71
C ASN A 17 3.28 5.40 -15.51
N TRP A 18 2.37 5.02 -14.60
CA TRP A 18 2.70 4.19 -13.46
C TRP A 18 3.11 2.78 -13.88
N ILE A 19 2.33 2.12 -14.75
CA ILE A 19 2.67 0.80 -15.31
C ILE A 19 4.07 0.83 -15.89
N ALA A 20 4.35 1.78 -16.76
CA ALA A 20 5.64 1.91 -17.41
C ALA A 20 6.78 2.23 -16.41
N THR A 21 6.50 3.03 -15.36
CA THR A 21 7.47 3.30 -14.28
C THR A 21 7.87 2.02 -13.54
N ILE A 22 6.90 1.15 -13.25
CA ILE A 22 7.16 -0.11 -12.55
C ILE A 22 7.86 -1.11 -13.48
N ASP A 23 7.38 -1.27 -14.71
CA ASP A 23 7.92 -2.22 -15.69
C ASP A 23 9.38 -1.90 -16.06
N ASN A 24 9.76 -0.62 -16.08
CA ASN A 24 11.12 -0.17 -16.36
C ASN A 24 11.98 0.01 -15.10
N ALA A 25 11.50 -0.38 -13.92
CA ALA A 25 12.24 -0.26 -12.65
C ALA A 25 12.77 1.16 -12.37
N GLU A 26 11.99 2.21 -12.69
CA GLU A 26 12.45 3.60 -12.65
C GLU A 26 12.59 4.18 -11.24
N LEU A 27 12.04 3.51 -10.21
CA LEU A 27 12.11 3.92 -8.81
C LEU A 27 13.22 3.15 -8.09
N GLU A 28 14.39 3.77 -7.99
CA GLU A 28 15.58 3.17 -7.37
C GLU A 28 15.33 2.69 -5.94
N SER A 29 14.61 3.45 -5.12
CA SER A 29 14.25 3.08 -3.74
C SER A 29 13.52 1.74 -3.66
N ARG A 30 12.73 1.40 -4.68
CA ARG A 30 12.00 0.13 -4.75
C ARG A 30 12.94 -1.03 -5.05
N THR A 31 13.78 -0.87 -6.05
CA THR A 31 14.71 -1.93 -6.50
C THR A 31 15.80 -2.21 -5.48
N LEU A 32 16.32 -1.18 -4.84
CA LEU A 32 17.40 -1.32 -3.85
C LEU A 32 16.92 -1.80 -2.47
N VAL A 33 15.73 -1.35 -2.04
CA VAL A 33 15.36 -1.50 -0.62
C VAL A 33 13.93 -1.98 -0.44
N THR A 34 12.94 -1.18 -0.87
CA THR A 34 11.58 -1.31 -0.32
C THR A 34 10.83 -2.54 -0.83
N ASN A 35 11.05 -2.98 -2.08
CA ASN A 35 10.44 -4.19 -2.63
C ASN A 35 10.91 -5.44 -1.86
N HIS A 36 12.21 -5.57 -1.65
CA HIS A 36 12.77 -6.70 -0.91
C HIS A 36 12.30 -6.70 0.55
N ALA A 37 12.25 -5.52 1.17
CA ALA A 37 11.89 -5.37 2.58
C ALA A 37 10.47 -5.85 2.88
N ILE A 38 9.47 -5.44 2.08
CA ILE A 38 8.07 -5.88 2.29
C ILE A 38 7.90 -7.37 2.01
N VAL A 39 8.49 -7.87 0.92
CA VAL A 39 8.44 -9.29 0.58
C VAL A 39 9.06 -10.15 1.68
N SER A 40 10.21 -9.72 2.23
CA SER A 40 10.88 -10.43 3.33
C SER A 40 10.08 -10.38 4.63
N ALA A 41 9.43 -9.25 4.93
CA ALA A 41 8.57 -9.11 6.10
C ALA A 41 7.38 -10.08 6.04
N ILE A 42 6.73 -10.19 4.89
CA ILE A 42 5.61 -11.11 4.66
C ILE A 42 6.08 -12.56 4.69
N ALA A 43 7.18 -12.87 4.01
CA ALA A 43 7.74 -14.22 3.95
C ALA A 43 8.14 -14.77 5.34
N ALA A 44 8.56 -13.90 6.26
CA ALA A 44 8.90 -14.30 7.64
C ALA A 44 7.69 -14.82 8.43
N ILE A 45 6.47 -14.36 8.11
CA ILE A 45 5.21 -14.86 8.69
C ILE A 45 4.66 -16.02 7.86
N ASN A 46 4.90 -16.00 6.54
CA ASN A 46 4.52 -17.03 5.58
C ASN A 46 3.01 -17.35 5.58
N PRO A 47 2.13 -16.34 5.40
CA PRO A 47 0.69 -16.58 5.30
C PRO A 47 0.38 -17.41 4.06
N LYS A 48 -0.64 -18.29 4.12
CA LYS A 48 -1.09 -19.08 2.95
C LYS A 48 -1.84 -18.22 1.95
N THR A 49 -2.75 -17.40 2.46
CA THR A 49 -3.60 -16.49 1.66
C THR A 49 -3.33 -15.05 2.04
N ILE A 50 -3.20 -14.17 1.05
CA ILE A 50 -2.92 -12.75 1.29
C ILE A 50 -3.67 -11.85 0.31
N LEU A 51 -4.23 -10.76 0.82
CA LEU A 51 -4.91 -9.70 0.07
C LEU A 51 -3.96 -8.50 -0.07
N ASP A 52 -3.60 -8.14 -1.30
CA ASP A 52 -2.80 -6.96 -1.65
C ASP A 52 -3.76 -5.81 -2.00
N ILE A 53 -3.87 -4.82 -1.12
CA ILE A 53 -4.84 -3.71 -1.23
C ILE A 53 -4.12 -2.47 -1.75
N GLY A 54 -4.64 -1.88 -2.84
CA GLY A 54 -3.93 -0.90 -3.63
C GLY A 54 -2.79 -1.56 -4.40
N CYS A 55 -3.08 -2.71 -5.01
CA CYS A 55 -2.08 -3.57 -5.67
C CYS A 55 -1.45 -2.94 -6.91
N GLY A 56 -2.07 -1.88 -7.45
CA GLY A 56 -1.63 -1.25 -8.69
C GLY A 56 -1.64 -2.24 -9.86
N GLU A 57 -0.52 -2.29 -10.61
CA GLU A 57 -0.31 -3.22 -11.73
C GLU A 57 0.08 -4.65 -11.27
N GLY A 58 0.02 -4.94 -9.96
CA GLY A 58 0.08 -6.29 -9.39
C GLY A 58 1.48 -6.85 -9.14
N TRP A 59 2.56 -6.06 -9.14
CA TRP A 59 3.93 -6.56 -8.97
C TRP A 59 4.13 -7.35 -7.66
N LEU A 60 3.56 -6.85 -6.54
CA LEU A 60 3.72 -7.49 -5.24
C LEU A 60 2.90 -8.79 -5.17
N THR A 61 1.64 -8.74 -5.62
CA THR A 61 0.79 -9.92 -5.74
C THR A 61 1.49 -11.02 -6.55
N ARG A 62 2.02 -10.72 -7.75
CA ARG A 62 2.79 -11.67 -8.57
C ARG A 62 4.00 -12.23 -7.83
N THR A 63 4.77 -11.35 -7.18
CA THR A 63 5.97 -11.75 -6.43
C THR A 63 5.62 -12.71 -5.28
N LEU A 64 4.55 -12.46 -4.54
CA LEU A 64 4.10 -13.34 -3.46
C LEU A 64 3.62 -14.69 -4.00
N ARG A 65 2.96 -14.70 -5.16
CA ARG A 65 2.54 -15.93 -5.84
C ARG A 65 3.72 -16.79 -6.27
N THR A 66 4.78 -16.21 -6.82
CA THR A 66 6.02 -16.95 -7.15
C THR A 66 6.70 -17.56 -5.93
N LYS A 67 6.39 -17.08 -4.74
CA LYS A 67 6.86 -17.64 -3.45
C LYS A 67 5.90 -18.69 -2.86
N GLY A 68 4.87 -19.08 -3.59
CA GLY A 68 3.93 -20.14 -3.21
C GLY A 68 2.74 -19.69 -2.37
N MET A 69 2.56 -18.37 -2.15
CA MET A 69 1.38 -17.82 -1.46
C MET A 69 0.20 -17.69 -2.43
N GLN A 70 -1.02 -17.87 -1.93
CA GLN A 70 -2.24 -17.55 -2.68
C GLN A 70 -2.52 -16.05 -2.48
N ALA A 71 -1.90 -15.22 -3.32
CA ALA A 71 -2.06 -13.78 -3.26
C ALA A 71 -3.13 -13.30 -4.25
N TYR A 72 -3.95 -12.34 -3.81
CA TYR A 72 -5.02 -11.68 -4.55
C TYR A 72 -4.84 -10.17 -4.43
N GLY A 73 -5.07 -9.45 -5.52
CA GLY A 73 -4.91 -8.00 -5.55
C GLY A 73 -6.24 -7.27 -5.72
N VAL A 74 -6.39 -6.14 -5.06
CA VAL A 74 -7.48 -5.19 -5.32
C VAL A 74 -6.93 -3.78 -5.49
N ASP A 75 -7.48 -3.04 -6.44
CA ASP A 75 -7.15 -1.63 -6.66
C ASP A 75 -8.40 -0.88 -7.14
N ALA A 76 -8.49 0.41 -6.85
CA ALA A 76 -9.61 1.23 -7.29
C ALA A 76 -9.52 1.63 -8.77
N ILE A 77 -8.34 1.54 -9.39
CA ILE A 77 -8.06 2.00 -10.74
C ILE A 77 -8.18 0.83 -11.72
N ALA A 78 -9.27 0.79 -12.47
CA ALA A 78 -9.57 -0.31 -13.38
C ALA A 78 -8.45 -0.60 -14.38
N ALA A 79 -7.81 0.42 -14.97
CA ALA A 79 -6.72 0.25 -15.93
C ALA A 79 -5.50 -0.47 -15.31
N LEU A 80 -5.19 -0.22 -14.02
CA LEU A 80 -4.13 -0.93 -13.31
C LEU A 80 -4.51 -2.40 -13.10
N VAL A 81 -5.75 -2.66 -12.67
CA VAL A 81 -6.28 -4.02 -12.47
C VAL A 81 -6.29 -4.80 -13.79
N GLU A 82 -6.75 -4.20 -14.89
CA GLU A 82 -6.75 -4.81 -16.22
C GLU A 82 -5.32 -5.21 -16.66
N ASN A 83 -4.34 -4.32 -16.43
CA ASN A 83 -2.95 -4.62 -16.71
C ASN A 83 -2.42 -5.77 -15.83
N ALA A 84 -2.77 -5.78 -14.53
CA ALA A 84 -2.41 -6.87 -13.63
C ALA A 84 -3.00 -8.22 -14.08
N ILE A 85 -4.28 -8.24 -14.51
CA ILE A 85 -4.96 -9.43 -15.06
C ILE A 85 -4.27 -9.90 -16.34
N ALA A 86 -3.90 -8.99 -17.22
CA ALA A 86 -3.20 -9.32 -18.47
C ALA A 86 -1.84 -9.99 -18.21
N LYS A 87 -1.15 -9.60 -17.13
CA LYS A 87 0.18 -10.14 -16.76
C LYS A 87 0.13 -11.48 -16.00
N ASP A 88 -0.89 -11.72 -15.16
CA ASP A 88 -0.89 -12.86 -14.20
C ASP A 88 -2.25 -13.57 -14.06
N GLY A 89 -3.24 -13.24 -14.89
CA GLY A 89 -4.55 -13.88 -14.84
C GLY A 89 -5.52 -13.27 -13.81
N ARG A 90 -6.61 -14.00 -13.52
CA ARG A 90 -7.77 -13.48 -12.78
C ARG A 90 -7.62 -13.58 -11.25
N PHE A 91 -6.58 -12.96 -10.71
CA PHE A 91 -6.35 -12.87 -9.27
C PHE A 91 -6.51 -11.45 -8.74
N TYR A 92 -7.16 -10.59 -9.52
CA TYR A 92 -7.31 -9.16 -9.26
C TYR A 92 -8.75 -8.73 -9.45
N GLU A 93 -9.21 -7.80 -8.61
CA GLU A 93 -10.55 -7.20 -8.67
C GLU A 93 -10.46 -5.68 -8.51
N THR A 94 -11.36 -4.95 -9.19
CA THR A 94 -11.49 -3.52 -8.93
C THR A 94 -12.28 -3.29 -7.65
N ALA A 95 -11.67 -2.63 -6.66
CA ALA A 95 -12.32 -2.25 -5.41
C ALA A 95 -11.68 -0.99 -4.83
N SER A 96 -12.50 -0.02 -4.47
CA SER A 96 -12.11 1.15 -3.70
C SER A 96 -12.10 0.86 -2.19
N TYR A 97 -11.45 1.72 -1.40
CA TYR A 97 -11.44 1.59 0.06
C TYR A 97 -12.84 1.73 0.66
N SER A 98 -13.65 2.64 0.13
CA SER A 98 -15.04 2.79 0.56
C SER A 98 -15.90 1.56 0.24
N GLU A 99 -15.71 0.90 -0.91
CA GLU A 99 -16.38 -0.37 -1.21
C GLU A 99 -15.95 -1.49 -0.26
N LEU A 100 -14.64 -1.60 0.05
CA LEU A 100 -14.14 -2.55 1.05
C LEU A 100 -14.72 -2.24 2.44
N ALA A 101 -14.70 -0.99 2.85
CA ALA A 101 -15.30 -0.57 4.13
C ALA A 101 -16.81 -0.84 4.19
N GLY A 102 -17.50 -0.78 3.04
CA GLY A 102 -18.89 -1.16 2.88
C GLY A 102 -19.17 -2.66 2.84
N GLY A 103 -18.14 -3.51 2.98
CA GLY A 103 -18.29 -4.97 3.00
C GLY A 103 -18.40 -5.62 1.62
N LYS A 104 -17.75 -5.06 0.60
CA LYS A 104 -17.69 -5.66 -0.74
C LYS A 104 -17.20 -7.11 -0.66
N LYS A 105 -17.95 -8.03 -1.23
CA LYS A 105 -17.53 -9.43 -1.33
C LYS A 105 -16.41 -9.57 -2.35
N LEU A 106 -15.33 -10.22 -1.95
CA LEU A 106 -14.18 -10.54 -2.79
C LEU A 106 -14.22 -12.01 -3.21
N MET A 107 -13.38 -12.37 -4.19
CA MET A 107 -13.21 -13.75 -4.66
C MET A 107 -12.92 -14.73 -3.52
N GLN A 108 -12.20 -14.29 -2.50
CA GLN A 108 -11.93 -15.04 -1.27
C GLN A 108 -12.58 -14.34 -0.08
N PRO A 109 -13.35 -15.04 0.77
CA PRO A 109 -14.07 -14.40 1.86
C PRO A 109 -13.18 -13.96 3.04
N LEU A 110 -12.11 -14.72 3.34
CA LEU A 110 -11.18 -14.44 4.43
C LEU A 110 -9.73 -14.76 4.00
N PHE A 111 -8.79 -13.96 4.50
CA PHE A 111 -7.36 -14.10 4.25
C PHE A 111 -6.59 -14.26 5.56
N ASP A 112 -5.47 -14.98 5.52
CA ASP A 112 -4.53 -15.05 6.65
C ASP A 112 -3.84 -13.71 6.89
N ALA A 113 -3.64 -12.95 5.80
CA ALA A 113 -3.01 -11.64 5.85
C ALA A 113 -3.58 -10.66 4.83
N ALA A 114 -3.39 -9.37 5.10
CA ALA A 114 -3.49 -8.31 4.10
C ALA A 114 -2.19 -7.52 4.05
N VAL A 115 -1.89 -6.92 2.91
CA VAL A 115 -0.78 -5.98 2.74
C VAL A 115 -1.25 -4.73 2.04
N ILE A 116 -0.74 -3.57 2.47
CA ILE A 116 -0.94 -2.26 1.85
C ILE A 116 0.45 -1.65 1.64
N ASN A 117 0.84 -1.48 0.39
CA ASN A 117 2.20 -1.07 0.05
C ASN A 117 2.22 0.27 -0.69
N PHE A 118 2.55 1.35 0.03
CA PHE A 118 2.55 2.74 -0.45
C PHE A 118 1.21 3.23 -1.04
N ALA A 119 0.10 2.72 -0.54
CA ALA A 119 -1.23 3.03 -1.07
C ALA A 119 -2.14 3.83 -0.10
N LEU A 120 -1.73 4.04 1.15
CA LEU A 120 -2.49 4.80 2.14
C LEU A 120 -2.17 6.30 2.05
N ILE A 121 -2.81 6.99 1.14
CA ILE A 121 -2.53 8.39 0.78
C ILE A 121 -3.65 9.37 1.13
N ASP A 122 -4.81 8.89 1.52
CA ASP A 122 -5.95 9.69 2.00
C ASP A 122 -6.05 9.65 3.54
N LYS A 123 -6.78 10.57 4.13
CA LYS A 123 -7.01 10.62 5.57
C LYS A 123 -8.18 9.72 5.99
N GLU A 124 -9.35 10.07 5.52
CA GLU A 124 -10.62 9.48 5.92
C GLU A 124 -10.78 8.05 5.37
N GLU A 125 -10.50 7.85 4.08
CA GLU A 125 -10.59 6.55 3.42
C GLU A 125 -9.59 5.55 4.03
N THR A 126 -8.38 6.01 4.40
CA THR A 126 -7.40 5.19 5.13
C THR A 126 -7.94 4.75 6.47
N ALA A 127 -8.54 5.64 7.25
CA ALA A 127 -9.07 5.32 8.57
C ALA A 127 -10.22 4.30 8.46
N LEU A 128 -11.16 4.52 7.56
CA LEU A 128 -12.28 3.61 7.29
C LEU A 128 -11.80 2.22 6.85
N LEU A 129 -10.82 2.16 5.95
CA LEU A 129 -10.23 0.90 5.50
C LEU A 129 -9.59 0.14 6.66
N ILE A 130 -8.69 0.77 7.42
CA ILE A 130 -7.99 0.13 8.55
C ILE A 130 -8.98 -0.40 9.59
N GLU A 131 -10.06 0.32 9.87
CA GLU A 131 -11.09 -0.10 10.80
C GLU A 131 -11.89 -1.32 10.29
N SER A 132 -12.16 -1.39 8.99
CA SER A 132 -12.99 -2.42 8.37
C SER A 132 -12.23 -3.70 8.00
N LEU A 133 -10.92 -3.63 7.78
CA LEU A 133 -10.10 -4.77 7.31
C LEU A 133 -10.16 -6.04 8.17
N PRO A 134 -10.36 -6.00 9.50
CA PRO A 134 -10.54 -7.24 10.26
C PRO A 134 -11.66 -8.14 9.75
N ALA A 135 -12.68 -7.59 9.06
CA ALA A 135 -13.75 -8.37 8.45
C ALA A 135 -13.29 -9.26 7.27
N TYR A 136 -12.16 -8.95 6.67
CA TYR A 136 -11.53 -9.73 5.59
C TYR A 136 -10.43 -10.68 6.07
N LEU A 137 -10.12 -10.66 7.36
CA LEU A 137 -9.02 -11.43 7.92
C LEU A 137 -9.55 -12.54 8.83
N VAL A 138 -8.85 -13.66 8.84
CA VAL A 138 -9.08 -14.71 9.85
C VAL A 138 -8.80 -14.16 11.26
N LYS A 139 -9.31 -14.84 12.28
CA LYS A 139 -9.01 -14.49 13.69
C LYS A 139 -7.49 -14.46 13.89
N LYS A 140 -6.98 -13.39 14.48
CA LYS A 140 -5.53 -13.11 14.62
C LYS A 140 -4.81 -13.02 13.27
N GLY A 141 -5.50 -12.61 12.20
CA GLY A 141 -4.93 -12.37 10.89
C GLY A 141 -3.93 -11.21 10.91
N TRP A 142 -3.06 -11.17 9.92
CA TRP A 142 -1.97 -10.21 9.84
C TRP A 142 -2.30 -9.05 8.91
N LEU A 143 -1.79 -7.87 9.25
CA LEU A 143 -1.80 -6.71 8.36
C LEU A 143 -0.39 -6.14 8.25
N PHE A 144 0.12 -6.05 7.02
CA PHE A 144 1.39 -5.43 6.70
C PHE A 144 1.12 -4.08 6.03
N ILE A 145 1.73 -3.02 6.55
CA ILE A 145 1.64 -1.69 5.92
C ILE A 145 3.05 -1.19 5.70
N GLN A 146 3.42 -0.95 4.44
CA GLN A 146 4.64 -0.22 4.10
C GLN A 146 4.29 1.15 3.55
N THR A 147 4.92 2.19 4.10
CA THR A 147 4.71 3.58 3.66
C THR A 147 6.00 4.39 3.75
N LEU A 148 5.95 5.63 3.31
CA LEU A 148 7.06 6.57 3.44
C LEU A 148 7.47 6.69 4.91
N HIS A 149 8.79 6.71 5.15
CA HIS A 149 9.28 6.86 6.52
C HIS A 149 9.00 8.27 7.04
N PRO A 150 8.36 8.45 8.21
CA PRO A 150 8.02 9.77 8.72
C PRO A 150 9.21 10.71 8.85
N LEU A 151 10.40 10.21 9.24
CA LEU A 151 11.61 11.03 9.32
C LEU A 151 12.13 11.49 7.94
N ALA A 152 11.91 10.70 6.87
CA ALA A 152 12.30 11.13 5.54
C ALA A 152 11.47 12.34 5.07
N ILE A 153 10.20 12.40 5.48
CA ILE A 153 9.31 13.53 5.21
C ILE A 153 9.64 14.72 6.12
N ALA A 154 9.93 14.47 7.41
CA ALA A 154 10.31 15.50 8.37
C ALA A 154 11.58 16.28 7.96
N ALA A 155 12.45 15.68 7.18
CA ALA A 155 13.63 16.37 6.65
C ALA A 155 13.28 17.49 5.64
N ALA A 156 12.09 17.46 5.05
CA ALA A 156 11.64 18.41 4.04
C ALA A 156 10.47 19.30 4.51
N THR A 157 9.74 18.88 5.54
CA THR A 157 8.54 19.59 6.03
C THR A 157 8.42 19.47 7.56
N GLU A 158 7.50 20.24 8.14
CA GLU A 158 7.13 20.14 9.55
C GLU A 158 6.63 18.73 9.92
N TYR A 159 7.09 18.19 11.06
CA TYR A 159 6.70 16.85 11.53
C TYR A 159 5.33 16.89 12.23
N THR A 160 4.31 17.22 11.46
CA THR A 160 2.90 17.26 11.91
C THR A 160 2.03 16.56 10.88
N SER A 161 1.06 15.75 11.36
CA SER A 161 0.07 15.12 10.48
C SER A 161 -0.73 16.16 9.72
N GLY A 162 -0.94 15.96 8.43
CA GLY A 162 -1.67 16.92 7.61
C GLY A 162 -1.51 16.65 6.11
N TRP A 163 -2.31 17.39 5.32
CA TRP A 163 -2.25 17.34 3.87
C TRP A 163 -0.96 17.96 3.34
N LYS A 164 -0.32 17.32 2.39
CA LYS A 164 0.92 17.73 1.74
C LYS A 164 0.72 17.77 0.22
N GLU A 165 1.45 18.67 -0.43
CA GLU A 165 1.52 18.80 -1.88
C GLU A 165 2.61 17.90 -2.48
N GLY A 166 2.66 17.86 -3.83
CA GLY A 166 3.80 17.30 -4.55
C GLY A 166 3.78 15.78 -4.71
N SER A 167 2.58 15.18 -4.86
CA SER A 167 2.38 13.75 -5.03
C SER A 167 3.25 13.08 -6.10
N TRP A 168 3.50 13.77 -7.22
CA TRP A 168 4.28 13.25 -8.35
C TRP A 168 5.71 13.81 -8.45
N ASN A 169 6.16 14.56 -7.43
CA ASN A 169 7.50 15.12 -7.43
C ASN A 169 8.58 14.01 -7.47
N GLY A 170 9.57 14.21 -8.34
CA GLY A 170 10.68 13.25 -8.51
C GLY A 170 10.39 12.08 -9.45
N MET A 171 9.19 11.99 -10.04
CA MET A 171 8.90 10.99 -11.07
C MET A 171 9.62 11.35 -12.38
N LYS A 172 10.14 10.34 -13.08
CA LYS A 172 10.86 10.52 -14.35
C LYS A 172 9.93 10.81 -15.53
N ARG A 173 8.69 10.33 -15.47
CA ARG A 173 7.69 10.50 -16.51
C ARG A 173 6.84 11.73 -16.26
N ASN A 174 6.12 12.21 -17.27
CA ASN A 174 5.20 13.32 -17.14
C ASN A 174 3.88 12.86 -16.49
N PHE A 175 3.83 12.92 -15.15
CA PHE A 175 2.62 12.68 -14.39
C PHE A 175 1.78 13.94 -14.31
N GLU A 176 0.50 13.80 -14.58
CA GLU A 176 -0.47 14.89 -14.64
C GLU A 176 -1.34 14.94 -13.38
N GLN A 177 -2.12 16.03 -13.22
CA GLN A 177 -3.12 16.15 -12.16
C GLN A 177 -2.58 15.84 -10.77
N PRO A 178 -1.56 16.57 -10.26
CA PRO A 178 -1.05 16.33 -8.90
C PRO A 178 -2.16 16.52 -7.87
N TYR A 179 -2.09 15.75 -6.77
CA TYR A 179 -3.05 15.78 -5.68
C TYR A 179 -2.36 16.04 -4.35
N GLN A 180 -3.14 16.43 -3.35
CA GLN A 180 -2.69 16.44 -1.96
C GLN A 180 -2.78 15.03 -1.38
N TRP A 181 -1.74 14.64 -0.63
CA TRP A 181 -1.69 13.38 0.10
C TRP A 181 -1.56 13.64 1.60
N TYR A 182 -2.12 12.75 2.42
CA TYR A 182 -2.13 12.95 3.86
C TYR A 182 -0.93 12.27 4.51
N PHE A 183 -0.05 13.08 5.10
CA PHE A 183 1.05 12.63 5.93
C PHE A 183 0.56 12.29 7.34
N ARG A 184 1.02 11.18 7.89
CA ARG A 184 0.83 10.80 9.29
C ARG A 184 2.15 10.71 10.01
N THR A 185 2.23 11.29 11.22
CA THR A 185 3.32 11.04 12.15
C THR A 185 3.27 9.59 12.64
N LEU A 186 4.35 9.13 13.26
CA LEU A 186 4.36 7.79 13.87
C LEU A 186 3.29 7.66 14.96
N GLU A 187 3.08 8.72 15.75
CA GLU A 187 2.02 8.77 16.77
C GLU A 187 0.63 8.58 16.15
N ASP A 188 0.31 9.30 15.06
CA ASP A 188 -0.98 9.19 14.37
C ASP A 188 -1.19 7.78 13.80
N TRP A 189 -0.14 7.15 13.24
CA TRP A 189 -0.21 5.74 12.84
C TRP A 189 -0.51 4.81 14.02
N MET A 190 0.18 5.00 15.16
CA MET A 190 -0.04 4.16 16.35
C MET A 190 -1.46 4.33 16.89
N GLN A 191 -1.99 5.54 16.93
CA GLN A 191 -3.38 5.81 17.33
C GLN A 191 -4.37 5.11 16.40
N LEU A 192 -4.18 5.22 15.08
CA LEU A 192 -5.03 4.57 14.08
C LEU A 192 -5.09 3.05 14.26
N PHE A 193 -3.97 2.39 14.56
CA PHE A 193 -3.93 0.94 14.74
C PHE A 193 -4.48 0.47 16.09
N SER A 194 -4.42 1.33 17.11
CA SER A 194 -4.67 0.95 18.51
C SER A 194 -6.04 0.32 18.77
N VAL A 195 -7.04 0.63 17.96
CA VAL A 195 -8.42 0.14 18.16
C VAL A 195 -8.56 -1.33 17.77
N LYS A 196 -8.07 -1.71 16.60
CA LYS A 196 -8.32 -3.03 15.97
C LYS A 196 -7.11 -3.96 15.97
N TYR A 197 -5.91 -3.46 16.22
CA TYR A 197 -4.69 -4.23 16.03
C TYR A 197 -3.75 -4.17 17.22
N HIS A 198 -2.94 -5.21 17.37
CA HIS A 198 -1.69 -5.20 18.13
C HIS A 198 -0.54 -4.91 17.17
N VAL A 199 0.31 -3.95 17.50
CA VAL A 199 1.56 -3.72 16.77
C VAL A 199 2.57 -4.77 17.22
N VAL A 200 2.90 -5.70 16.33
CA VAL A 200 3.82 -6.80 16.63
C VAL A 200 5.27 -6.39 16.38
N ALA A 201 5.51 -5.67 15.29
CA ALA A 201 6.84 -5.15 14.96
C ALA A 201 6.74 -3.91 14.07
N ILE A 202 7.78 -3.09 14.13
CA ILE A 202 8.05 -2.01 13.19
C ILE A 202 9.42 -2.31 12.57
N LYS A 203 9.52 -2.23 11.24
CA LYS A 203 10.80 -2.32 10.53
C LYS A 203 11.06 -1.03 9.77
N GLU A 204 12.31 -0.61 9.75
CA GLU A 204 12.75 0.63 9.11
C GLU A 204 13.84 0.32 8.08
N PRO A 205 13.46 -0.14 6.88
CA PRO A 205 14.42 -0.44 5.83
C PRO A 205 15.26 0.77 5.46
N VAL A 206 16.58 0.59 5.48
CA VAL A 206 17.56 1.68 5.26
C VAL A 206 18.26 1.53 3.92
N HIS A 207 18.63 2.66 3.32
CA HIS A 207 19.45 2.68 2.13
C HIS A 207 20.84 2.09 2.43
N PRO A 208 21.38 1.17 1.60
CA PRO A 208 22.60 0.44 1.90
C PRO A 208 23.83 1.33 2.09
N GLU A 209 23.90 2.46 1.39
CA GLU A 209 25.04 3.40 1.44
C GLU A 209 24.80 4.52 2.47
N THR A 210 23.68 5.25 2.33
CA THR A 210 23.43 6.45 3.15
C THR A 210 22.96 6.15 4.56
N LYS A 211 22.55 4.89 4.83
CA LYS A 211 21.98 4.44 6.11
C LYS A 211 20.72 5.22 6.55
N LYS A 212 20.15 6.01 5.66
CA LYS A 212 18.89 6.72 5.93
C LYS A 212 17.68 5.79 5.73
N PRO A 213 16.64 5.90 6.56
CA PRO A 213 15.43 5.10 6.41
C PRO A 213 14.70 5.47 5.11
N MET A 214 14.31 4.45 4.34
CA MET A 214 13.63 4.60 3.04
C MET A 214 12.12 4.39 3.15
N SER A 215 11.70 3.58 4.10
CA SER A 215 10.30 3.27 4.39
C SER A 215 10.13 2.82 5.83
N VAL A 216 8.90 2.81 6.31
CA VAL A 216 8.52 2.11 7.53
C VAL A 216 7.56 0.97 7.17
N ILE A 217 7.73 -0.20 7.82
CA ILE A 217 6.82 -1.33 7.71
C ILE A 217 6.23 -1.61 9.08
N PHE A 218 4.92 -1.49 9.20
CA PHE A 218 4.17 -1.92 10.37
C PHE A 218 3.69 -3.36 10.16
N ILE A 219 3.98 -4.23 11.12
CA ILE A 219 3.50 -5.60 11.17
C ILE A 219 2.50 -5.69 12.30
N LEU A 220 1.24 -5.88 11.94
CA LEU A 220 0.09 -5.78 12.82
C LEU A 220 -0.65 -7.12 12.86
N GLN A 221 -1.29 -7.41 13.99
CA GLN A 221 -2.17 -8.55 14.13
C GLN A 221 -3.54 -8.11 14.66
N THR A 222 -4.62 -8.61 14.08
CA THR A 222 -5.98 -8.31 14.57
C THR A 222 -6.16 -8.78 16.01
N LYS A 223 -6.89 -7.98 16.79
CA LYS A 223 -7.26 -8.30 18.20
C LYS A 223 -8.22 -9.45 18.31
#